data_a58691b557a9af3e85c7f72d831a18ad
#
_entry.id   a58691b557a9af3e85c7f72d831a18ad
#
_cell.length_a   1.000
_cell.length_b   1.000
_cell.length_c   1.000
_cell.angle_alpha   90.00
_cell.angle_beta   90.00
_cell.angle_gamma   90.00
#
_symmetry.space_group_name_H-M   'P 1'
#
loop_
_entity.id
_entity.type
_entity.pdbx_description
1 polymer ?
#
loop_
_entity_poly.entity_id
_entity_poly.type
_entity_poly.pdbx_seq_one_letter_code
_entity_poly.pdbx_strand_id
1 'polypeptide(L)'
;MRRSRDRAGGSHIAHRDHRSVARHPRRRRGGRSGGNRVRHGRAARRRPRHGRGRARRVARRGRDAGRDRGALPRRGRARRWSSRPSARQRRGPAEAEVAAAAGAEGVGLFRTEFCFLDRVDAPSVDEQVAAYRGVLAAFPGRRVVVRTLDAGSDKPLPFANADAEQNPALGVRGLRIARRSPALLDGQLRALAIAAEAESALVDVMAPMVATVDEARDFAASARSVGLTSVGVMIETPSAALLASEMLEVVDFVSLGTNDLAQYTLAADRQLAELGELNDPWQPAVLRLIGAVGDAGRARDLPVGVCGEAAADPALAPVLVGLGVTSLSMTPRALGRVAAALEAVTEAQCRAAAEAVRKAATAADARAAAAAVLAPR
;
A
#
# COMPACT_ATOMS: atom_id res chain seq x y z
N MET A 1 -31.82 5.82 63.02
CA MET A 1 -33.19 5.26 63.11
C MET A 1 -33.45 4.42 61.89
N ARG A 2 -33.76 3.11 62.15
CA ARG A 2 -34.48 2.11 61.33
C ARG A 2 -34.04 1.87 59.87
N ARG A 3 -33.41 0.72 59.56
CA ARG A 3 -33.91 -0.67 59.36
C ARG A 3 -35.00 -0.71 58.28
N SER A 4 -34.93 -1.47 57.22
CA SER A 4 -34.91 -2.96 57.13
C SER A 4 -34.85 -3.32 55.64
N ARG A 5 -34.03 -4.30 55.19
CA ARG A 5 -34.36 -5.73 54.97
C ARG A 5 -35.08 -6.04 53.63
N ASP A 6 -34.34 -6.72 52.81
CA ASP A 6 -34.50 -8.11 52.28
C ASP A 6 -35.54 -8.32 51.16
N ARG A 7 -35.12 -8.85 50.04
CA ARG A 7 -35.39 -10.23 49.66
C ARG A 7 -34.72 -10.62 48.33
N ALA A 8 -34.09 -11.76 48.40
CA ALA A 8 -33.55 -12.55 47.33
C ALA A 8 -34.65 -13.08 46.38
N GLY A 9 -34.27 -13.28 45.12
CA GLY A 9 -35.06 -14.03 44.14
C GLY A 9 -34.13 -14.59 43.08
N GLY A 10 -33.63 -15.80 43.32
CA GLY A 10 -32.91 -16.57 42.33
C GLY A 10 -33.87 -17.13 41.28
N SER A 11 -33.43 -17.17 40.04
CA SER A 11 -34.03 -18.03 39.04
C SER A 11 -32.94 -18.74 38.26
N HIS A 12 -32.92 -20.05 38.42
CA HIS A 12 -32.21 -21.03 37.62
C HIS A 12 -32.62 -20.92 36.17
N ILE A 13 -31.62 -20.91 35.27
CA ILE A 13 -31.87 -21.27 33.88
C ILE A 13 -30.99 -22.46 33.53
N ALA A 14 -31.68 -23.51 33.12
CA ALA A 14 -31.18 -24.83 32.82
C ALA A 14 -30.40 -24.86 31.50
N HIS A 15 -29.31 -25.61 31.54
CA HIS A 15 -28.65 -26.16 30.36
C HIS A 15 -29.60 -27.05 29.55
N ARG A 16 -29.62 -26.87 28.24
CA ARG A 16 -30.10 -27.87 27.30
C ARG A 16 -29.00 -28.12 26.26
N ASP A 17 -28.34 -29.23 26.46
CA ASP A 17 -27.59 -29.95 25.41
C ASP A 17 -28.53 -30.42 24.32
N HIS A 18 -28.22 -30.12 23.09
CA HIS A 18 -28.69 -30.88 21.93
C HIS A 18 -27.54 -31.22 20.99
N ARG A 19 -26.94 -32.37 21.29
CA ARG A 19 -26.20 -33.13 20.28
C ARG A 19 -27.22 -33.85 19.39
N SER A 20 -27.17 -33.63 18.09
CA SER A 20 -27.74 -34.55 17.13
C SER A 20 -26.71 -34.86 16.04
N VAL A 21 -26.25 -36.08 16.08
CA VAL A 21 -25.41 -36.77 15.11
C VAL A 21 -26.32 -37.24 13.97
N ALA A 22 -26.11 -36.84 12.76
CA ALA A 22 -26.72 -37.44 11.59
C ALA A 22 -25.67 -38.18 10.77
N ARG A 23 -25.95 -39.47 10.63
CA ARG A 23 -25.12 -40.47 9.95
C ARG A 23 -25.35 -40.41 8.44
N HIS A 24 -24.26 -40.58 7.67
CA HIS A 24 -24.26 -40.91 6.25
C HIS A 24 -24.79 -42.32 5.99
N PRO A 25 -25.45 -42.58 4.84
CA PRO A 25 -25.49 -43.91 4.25
C PRO A 25 -24.52 -44.04 3.06
N ARG A 26 -23.62 -45.00 3.20
CA ARG A 26 -22.86 -45.60 2.09
C ARG A 26 -23.79 -46.35 1.15
N ARG A 27 -23.62 -46.21 -0.15
CA ARG A 27 -24.05 -47.21 -1.13
C ARG A 27 -22.90 -47.63 -2.04
N ARG A 28 -22.88 -48.95 -2.25
CA ARG A 28 -21.86 -49.77 -2.91
C ARG A 28 -22.12 -49.89 -4.43
N ARG A 29 -20.99 -49.97 -5.18
CA ARG A 29 -20.60 -50.91 -6.25
C ARG A 29 -21.58 -51.30 -7.36
N GLY A 30 -21.06 -51.22 -8.59
CA GLY A 30 -21.33 -51.97 -9.83
C GLY A 30 -20.68 -51.22 -10.98
N GLY A 31 -19.75 -51.63 -11.64
CA GLY A 31 -19.05 -52.72 -12.22
C GLY A 31 -19.44 -52.90 -13.67
N ARG A 32 -18.47 -52.74 -14.59
CA ARG A 32 -18.23 -53.37 -15.93
C ARG A 32 -17.87 -52.32 -16.98
N SER A 33 -16.64 -52.29 -17.41
CA SER A 33 -15.98 -53.01 -18.52
C SER A 33 -16.53 -52.65 -19.92
N GLY A 34 -15.69 -52.03 -20.73
CA GLY A 34 -15.87 -51.85 -22.15
C GLY A 34 -14.66 -51.15 -22.75
N GLY A 35 -13.67 -51.90 -23.14
CA GLY A 35 -12.52 -51.40 -23.85
C GLY A 35 -12.83 -51.11 -25.30
N ASN A 36 -12.15 -50.15 -25.86
CA ASN A 36 -11.89 -50.16 -27.28
C ASN A 36 -10.53 -49.49 -27.56
N ARG A 37 -9.61 -50.33 -28.03
CA ARG A 37 -8.33 -49.93 -28.64
C ARG A 37 -8.59 -49.64 -30.12
N VAL A 38 -8.13 -48.51 -30.62
CA VAL A 38 -7.79 -48.36 -32.04
C VAL A 38 -6.53 -47.45 -32.13
N ARG A 39 -5.51 -48.05 -32.48
CA ARG A 39 -4.36 -48.04 -33.38
C ARG A 39 -3.99 -46.70 -34.03
N HIS A 40 -2.73 -46.41 -33.83
CA HIS A 40 -1.67 -45.84 -34.69
C HIS A 40 -2.04 -45.26 -36.07
N GLY A 41 -1.57 -44.04 -36.29
CA GLY A 41 -1.32 -43.49 -37.61
C GLY A 41 -0.12 -42.54 -37.54
N ARG A 42 1.08 -43.09 -37.82
CA ARG A 42 2.28 -42.30 -38.20
C ARG A 42 2.09 -41.80 -39.63
N ALA A 43 2.28 -40.53 -39.86
CA ALA A 43 2.69 -40.01 -41.16
C ALA A 43 3.70 -38.90 -40.99
N ALA A 44 4.89 -39.17 -41.46
CA ALA A 44 6.01 -38.25 -41.61
C ALA A 44 5.97 -37.55 -42.98
N ARG A 45 6.78 -36.47 -43.05
CA ARG A 45 7.26 -35.76 -44.28
C ARG A 45 6.37 -34.58 -44.71
N ARG A 46 6.86 -33.33 -44.86
CA ARG A 46 8.03 -32.82 -45.58
C ARG A 46 8.26 -31.35 -45.26
N ARG A 47 9.50 -30.94 -45.12
CA ARG A 47 9.93 -29.53 -45.23
C ARG A 47 9.98 -29.11 -46.71
N PRO A 48 9.77 -27.82 -47.01
CA PRO A 48 10.59 -27.17 -48.04
C PRO A 48 11.44 -26.01 -47.45
N ARG A 49 12.57 -25.86 -48.02
CA ARG A 49 13.58 -24.81 -47.79
C ARG A 49 13.30 -23.62 -48.73
N HIS A 50 13.82 -22.46 -48.23
CA HIS A 50 14.25 -21.25 -48.95
C HIS A 50 13.22 -20.17 -49.27
N GLY A 51 13.41 -19.06 -48.62
CA GLY A 51 12.97 -17.72 -48.98
C GLY A 51 13.78 -16.69 -48.17
N ARG A 52 14.94 -16.25 -48.72
CA ARG A 52 15.68 -15.11 -48.19
C ARG A 52 14.89 -13.84 -48.47
N GLY A 53 14.22 -13.29 -47.44
CA GLY A 53 13.60 -11.97 -47.46
C GLY A 53 14.46 -10.99 -46.66
N ARG A 54 14.96 -9.96 -47.32
CA ARG A 54 15.72 -8.85 -46.75
C ARG A 54 14.96 -8.21 -45.61
N ALA A 55 15.48 -8.32 -44.39
CA ALA A 55 15.03 -7.53 -43.24
C ALA A 55 15.42 -6.07 -43.45
N ARG A 56 14.44 -5.21 -43.74
CA ARG A 56 14.56 -3.77 -43.58
C ARG A 56 14.74 -3.47 -42.10
N ARG A 57 15.92 -2.98 -41.73
CA ARG A 57 16.19 -2.36 -40.43
C ARG A 57 15.31 -1.10 -40.31
N VAL A 58 14.21 -1.20 -39.63
CA VAL A 58 13.54 -0.03 -39.08
C VAL A 58 14.33 0.38 -37.84
N ALA A 59 15.09 1.48 -37.99
CA ALA A 59 15.75 2.10 -36.86
C ALA A 59 14.70 2.54 -35.85
N ARG A 60 14.53 1.80 -34.77
CA ARG A 60 13.86 2.27 -33.56
C ARG A 60 14.78 3.35 -32.98
N ARG A 61 14.43 4.60 -33.20
CA ARG A 61 14.94 5.70 -32.37
C ARG A 61 14.43 5.42 -30.94
N GLY A 62 15.28 4.84 -30.10
CA GLY A 62 15.11 4.77 -28.67
C GLY A 62 15.02 6.20 -28.17
N ARG A 63 13.87 6.57 -27.64
CA ARG A 63 13.78 7.70 -26.72
C ARG A 63 14.31 7.17 -25.38
N ASP A 64 15.61 7.32 -25.18
CA ASP A 64 16.20 7.34 -23.86
C ASP A 64 15.74 8.63 -23.15
N ALA A 65 14.51 8.62 -22.66
CA ALA A 65 14.15 9.46 -21.54
C ALA A 65 14.76 8.76 -20.32
N GLY A 66 16.01 9.12 -20.00
CA GLY A 66 16.65 8.74 -18.75
C GLY A 66 15.74 9.13 -17.59
N ARG A 67 14.97 8.17 -17.08
CA ARG A 67 14.28 8.31 -15.82
C ARG A 67 15.35 8.43 -14.76
N ASP A 68 15.54 9.63 -14.22
CA ASP A 68 16.31 9.84 -13.01
C ASP A 68 15.54 9.12 -11.87
N ARG A 69 15.79 7.81 -11.75
CA ARG A 69 15.24 6.96 -10.70
C ARG A 69 15.96 7.39 -9.44
N GLY A 70 15.29 8.19 -8.63
CA GLY A 70 15.79 8.81 -7.42
C GLY A 70 16.42 7.84 -6.42
N ALA A 71 17.64 7.42 -6.73
CA ALA A 71 18.50 6.75 -5.78
C ALA A 71 18.89 7.73 -4.67
N LEU A 72 19.00 7.23 -3.45
CA LEU A 72 19.61 7.98 -2.35
C LEU A 72 20.98 8.50 -2.81
N PRO A 73 21.30 9.77 -2.61
CA PRO A 73 22.62 10.27 -2.90
C PRO A 73 23.65 9.46 -2.12
N ARG A 74 24.81 9.16 -2.72
CA ARG A 74 25.91 8.36 -2.15
C ARG A 74 26.46 8.87 -0.81
N ARG A 75 25.92 9.98 -0.29
CA ARG A 75 26.27 10.59 1.00
C ARG A 75 25.18 10.48 2.06
N GLY A 76 24.26 9.51 1.97
CA GLY A 76 23.35 9.19 3.07
C GLY A 76 22.22 10.19 3.34
N ARG A 77 21.94 11.14 2.45
CA ARG A 77 20.80 12.05 2.60
C ARG A 77 19.55 11.40 2.03
N ALA A 78 18.57 11.11 2.88
CA ALA A 78 17.26 10.68 2.43
C ALA A 78 16.52 11.87 1.77
N ARG A 79 15.90 11.63 0.60
CA ARG A 79 15.03 12.62 -0.03
C ARG A 79 13.79 12.84 0.83
N ARG A 80 13.36 14.08 0.96
CA ARG A 80 12.23 14.49 1.79
C ARG A 80 10.96 14.50 0.98
N TRP A 81 9.97 13.76 1.45
CA TRP A 81 8.64 13.73 0.85
C TRP A 81 7.61 14.09 1.90
N SER A 82 6.67 14.94 1.59
CA SER A 82 5.64 15.32 2.53
C SER A 82 4.24 15.11 1.97
N SER A 83 3.40 14.56 2.73
CA SER A 83 2.04 14.94 3.08
C SER A 83 1.37 13.85 3.89
N ARG A 84 0.97 14.17 5.09
CA ARG A 84 0.01 13.39 5.82
C ARG A 84 -1.02 14.27 6.48
N PRO A 85 -2.31 14.01 6.27
CA PRO A 85 -3.40 14.61 6.98
C PRO A 85 -3.81 13.86 8.24
N SER A 86 -4.18 14.58 9.32
CA SER A 86 -4.96 14.04 10.41
C SER A 86 -6.44 14.00 10.05
N ALA A 87 -7.21 13.10 10.69
CA ALA A 87 -8.56 12.69 10.28
C ALA A 87 -9.67 13.78 10.34
N ARG A 88 -9.38 15.05 10.58
CA ARG A 88 -10.40 16.11 10.78
C ARG A 88 -10.29 17.35 9.89
N GLN A 89 -9.42 17.38 8.89
CA GLN A 89 -9.32 18.57 8.03
C GLN A 89 -9.50 18.20 6.57
N ARG A 90 -10.41 18.91 5.90
CA ARG A 90 -10.58 18.92 4.44
C ARG A 90 -9.27 19.41 3.85
N ARG A 91 -8.63 18.61 2.99
CA ARG A 91 -7.29 18.87 2.53
C ARG A 91 -7.21 18.75 1.02
N GLY A 92 -6.86 19.85 0.45
CA GLY A 92 -6.77 20.07 -0.96
C GLY A 92 -5.56 20.97 -1.30
N PRO A 93 -5.69 21.82 -2.30
CA PRO A 93 -4.61 22.66 -2.83
C PRO A 93 -3.88 23.49 -1.79
N ALA A 94 -4.59 24.07 -0.80
CA ALA A 94 -3.99 24.91 0.24
C ALA A 94 -2.93 24.18 1.10
N GLU A 95 -3.10 22.89 1.36
CA GLU A 95 -2.10 22.11 2.10
C GLU A 95 -0.89 21.76 1.24
N ALA A 96 -1.12 21.53 -0.05
CA ALA A 96 -0.05 21.30 -1.01
C ALA A 96 0.88 22.52 -1.09
N GLU A 97 0.33 23.74 -1.11
CA GLU A 97 1.10 24.99 -1.06
C GLU A 97 1.92 25.12 0.23
N VAL A 98 1.32 24.82 1.40
CA VAL A 98 2.03 24.83 2.68
C VAL A 98 3.17 23.82 2.69
N ALA A 99 2.98 22.63 2.15
CA ALA A 99 4.02 21.61 2.05
C ALA A 99 5.16 22.05 1.12
N ALA A 100 4.83 22.62 -0.02
CA ALA A 100 5.80 23.14 -0.97
C ALA A 100 6.63 24.28 -0.35
N ALA A 101 5.98 25.21 0.37
CA ALA A 101 6.64 26.30 1.10
C ALA A 101 7.54 25.81 2.25
N ALA A 102 7.18 24.68 2.89
CA ALA A 102 7.99 24.04 3.93
C ALA A 102 9.20 23.26 3.37
N GLY A 103 9.49 23.33 2.06
CA GLY A 103 10.65 22.69 1.45
C GLY A 103 10.47 21.19 1.18
N ALA A 104 9.22 20.70 1.08
CA ALA A 104 8.99 19.34 0.62
C ALA A 104 9.51 19.14 -0.80
N GLU A 105 10.22 18.03 -1.05
CA GLU A 105 10.72 17.67 -2.39
C GLU A 105 9.63 17.15 -3.33
N GLY A 106 8.46 16.80 -2.77
CA GLY A 106 7.30 16.30 -3.47
C GLY A 106 6.20 15.86 -2.51
N VAL A 107 5.23 15.11 -3.01
CA VAL A 107 4.14 14.54 -2.23
C VAL A 107 4.25 13.02 -2.27
N GLY A 108 4.58 12.40 -1.15
CA GLY A 108 4.70 10.93 -1.06
C GLY A 108 3.37 10.23 -0.82
N LEU A 109 2.33 10.96 -0.40
CA LEU A 109 0.96 10.46 -0.28
C LEU A 109 -0.03 11.61 -0.41
N PHE A 110 -0.64 11.71 -1.58
CA PHE A 110 -1.83 12.53 -1.79
C PHE A 110 -3.07 11.63 -1.67
N ARG A 111 -3.88 11.88 -0.66
CA ARG A 111 -5.11 11.15 -0.37
C ARG A 111 -6.27 11.79 -1.11
N THR A 112 -6.95 11.02 -1.94
CA THR A 112 -8.04 11.53 -2.77
C THR A 112 -9.42 11.51 -2.09
N GLU A 113 -9.53 10.94 -0.89
CA GLU A 113 -10.78 10.81 -0.16
C GLU A 113 -11.51 12.15 0.04
N PHE A 114 -10.78 13.26 0.15
CA PHE A 114 -11.38 14.58 0.34
C PHE A 114 -12.30 15.00 -0.81
N CYS A 115 -12.12 14.45 -2.01
CA CYS A 115 -13.01 14.68 -3.15
C CYS A 115 -14.33 13.94 -3.00
N PHE A 116 -14.37 12.89 -2.18
CA PHE A 116 -15.49 11.94 -2.09
C PHE A 116 -16.27 12.06 -0.78
N LEU A 117 -15.64 12.55 0.28
CA LEU A 117 -16.28 12.67 1.59
C LEU A 117 -17.35 13.77 1.62
N ASP A 118 -18.32 13.61 2.52
CA ASP A 118 -19.43 14.56 2.74
C ASP A 118 -20.33 14.77 1.49
N ARG A 119 -20.42 13.76 0.61
CA ARG A 119 -21.23 13.77 -0.60
C ARG A 119 -22.28 12.65 -0.56
N VAL A 120 -23.44 12.93 -1.17
CA VAL A 120 -24.48 11.93 -1.42
C VAL A 120 -24.12 11.12 -2.67
N ASP A 121 -23.64 11.82 -3.71
CA ASP A 121 -23.26 11.25 -5.00
C ASP A 121 -21.75 11.31 -5.22
N ALA A 122 -21.23 10.40 -6.04
CA ALA A 122 -19.84 10.41 -6.43
C ALA A 122 -19.49 11.70 -7.21
N PRO A 123 -18.29 12.29 -6.98
CA PRO A 123 -17.86 13.45 -7.75
C PRO A 123 -17.74 13.12 -9.24
N SER A 124 -18.11 14.04 -10.10
CA SER A 124 -17.90 13.96 -11.55
C SER A 124 -16.40 13.90 -11.88
N VAL A 125 -16.06 13.47 -13.09
CA VAL A 125 -14.67 13.48 -13.57
C VAL A 125 -14.11 14.91 -13.55
N ASP A 126 -14.87 15.91 -13.98
CA ASP A 126 -14.43 17.30 -14.03
C ASP A 126 -14.16 17.89 -12.65
N GLU A 127 -15.01 17.59 -11.65
CA GLU A 127 -14.76 17.98 -10.26
C GLU A 127 -13.47 17.37 -9.70
N GLN A 128 -13.22 16.10 -10.01
CA GLN A 128 -11.99 15.42 -9.63
C GLN A 128 -10.78 16.04 -10.33
N VAL A 129 -10.86 16.30 -11.63
CA VAL A 129 -9.78 16.97 -12.40
C VAL A 129 -9.43 18.32 -11.77
N ALA A 130 -10.42 19.15 -11.47
CA ALA A 130 -10.19 20.46 -10.85
C ALA A 130 -9.49 20.33 -9.50
N ALA A 131 -9.92 19.38 -8.66
CA ALA A 131 -9.33 19.13 -7.35
C ALA A 131 -7.88 18.61 -7.44
N TYR A 132 -7.61 17.68 -8.36
CA TYR A 132 -6.27 17.10 -8.54
C TYR A 132 -5.29 18.11 -9.11
N ARG A 133 -5.68 18.88 -10.13
CA ARG A 133 -4.88 19.97 -10.70
C ARG A 133 -4.45 20.97 -9.64
N GLY A 134 -5.36 21.36 -8.73
CA GLY A 134 -5.03 22.28 -7.64
C GLY A 134 -3.90 21.79 -6.73
N VAL A 135 -3.73 20.46 -6.57
CA VAL A 135 -2.60 19.88 -5.82
C VAL A 135 -1.35 19.78 -6.68
N LEU A 136 -1.50 19.31 -7.93
CA LEU A 136 -0.37 19.11 -8.85
C LEU A 136 0.33 20.43 -9.19
N ALA A 137 -0.43 21.51 -9.38
CA ALA A 137 0.09 22.84 -9.67
C ALA A 137 1.05 23.39 -8.60
N ALA A 138 0.91 22.95 -7.35
CA ALA A 138 1.82 23.36 -6.26
C ALA A 138 3.20 22.66 -6.32
N PHE A 139 3.38 21.65 -7.18
CA PHE A 139 4.62 20.87 -7.26
C PHE A 139 5.15 20.75 -8.71
N PRO A 140 5.42 21.87 -9.42
CA PRO A 140 5.88 21.83 -10.80
C PRO A 140 7.22 21.09 -10.90
N GLY A 141 7.32 20.11 -11.81
CA GLY A 141 8.49 19.27 -12.00
C GLY A 141 8.85 18.33 -10.84
N ARG A 142 8.02 18.29 -9.79
CA ARG A 142 8.24 17.44 -8.62
C ARG A 142 7.29 16.24 -8.62
N ARG A 143 7.69 15.19 -7.93
CA ARG A 143 6.91 13.96 -7.82
C ARG A 143 5.72 14.12 -6.90
N VAL A 144 4.54 13.66 -7.34
CA VAL A 144 3.31 13.60 -6.56
C VAL A 144 2.74 12.18 -6.64
N VAL A 145 2.78 11.46 -5.53
CA VAL A 145 2.21 10.11 -5.43
C VAL A 145 0.75 10.23 -5.01
N VAL A 146 -0.14 9.89 -5.92
CA VAL A 146 -1.60 9.96 -5.73
C VAL A 146 -2.12 8.57 -5.39
N ARG A 147 -2.75 8.43 -4.24
CA ARG A 147 -3.46 7.21 -3.87
C ARG A 147 -4.90 7.28 -4.36
N THR A 148 -5.34 6.28 -5.10
CA THR A 148 -6.76 6.14 -5.44
C THR A 148 -7.61 5.97 -4.19
N LEU A 149 -8.92 6.11 -4.33
CA LEU A 149 -9.88 6.14 -3.23
C LEU A 149 -9.67 4.97 -2.25
N ASP A 150 -9.49 5.30 -0.98
CA ASP A 150 -9.46 4.37 0.15
C ASP A 150 -10.61 4.70 1.11
N ALA A 151 -11.79 4.25 0.75
CA ALA A 151 -13.00 4.36 1.55
C ALA A 151 -13.43 3.00 2.08
N GLY A 152 -14.40 3.00 2.98
CA GLY A 152 -14.82 1.84 3.76
C GLY A 152 -14.28 1.88 5.18
N SER A 153 -14.67 0.93 6.02
CA SER A 153 -14.27 0.88 7.43
C SER A 153 -14.68 2.14 8.21
N ASP A 154 -13.76 3.05 8.45
CA ASP A 154 -13.95 4.29 9.22
C ASP A 154 -14.50 5.47 8.39
N LYS A 155 -14.62 5.30 7.07
CA LYS A 155 -15.08 6.36 6.13
C LYS A 155 -16.06 5.81 5.11
N PRO A 156 -17.26 5.45 5.53
CA PRO A 156 -18.27 4.96 4.59
C PRO A 156 -18.70 6.05 3.62
N LEU A 157 -18.87 5.65 2.36
CA LEU A 157 -19.41 6.50 1.30
C LEU A 157 -20.77 5.97 0.89
N PRO A 158 -21.85 6.79 0.93
CA PRO A 158 -23.20 6.34 0.62
C PRO A 158 -23.35 5.66 -0.75
N PHE A 159 -22.57 6.11 -1.73
CA PHE A 159 -22.59 5.64 -3.12
C PHE A 159 -21.63 4.47 -3.41
N ALA A 160 -20.77 4.09 -2.45
CA ALA A 160 -19.72 3.10 -2.68
C ALA A 160 -19.72 1.94 -1.68
N ASN A 161 -20.20 2.17 -0.46
CA ASN A 161 -20.26 1.16 0.59
C ASN A 161 -21.62 0.50 0.60
N ALA A 162 -21.64 -0.82 0.71
CA ALA A 162 -22.87 -1.57 0.99
C ALA A 162 -23.24 -1.45 2.47
N ASP A 163 -24.45 -1.91 2.78
CA ASP A 163 -24.96 -2.05 4.15
C ASP A 163 -23.97 -2.78 5.07
N ALA A 164 -24.12 -2.56 6.36
CA ALA A 164 -23.23 -2.94 7.45
C ALA A 164 -22.48 -4.27 7.26
N GLU A 165 -21.19 -4.17 6.99
CA GLU A 165 -20.27 -5.30 7.05
C GLU A 165 -19.93 -5.60 8.51
N GLN A 166 -19.87 -6.88 8.89
CA GLN A 166 -19.54 -7.27 10.28
C GLN A 166 -18.08 -6.88 10.63
N ASN A 167 -17.17 -6.93 9.67
CA ASN A 167 -15.76 -6.58 9.83
C ASN A 167 -15.31 -5.65 8.70
N PRO A 168 -15.70 -4.37 8.72
CA PRO A 168 -15.43 -3.45 7.61
C PRO A 168 -13.95 -3.29 7.28
N ALA A 169 -13.07 -3.39 8.29
CA ALA A 169 -11.62 -3.31 8.09
C ALA A 169 -11.07 -4.49 7.27
N LEU A 170 -11.72 -5.65 7.29
CA LEU A 170 -11.40 -6.86 6.54
C LEU A 170 -12.27 -7.02 5.29
N GLY A 171 -13.22 -6.14 5.09
CA GLY A 171 -14.24 -6.20 4.05
C GLY A 171 -13.85 -5.51 2.74
N VAL A 172 -14.86 -4.91 2.10
CA VAL A 172 -14.72 -4.21 0.83
C VAL A 172 -14.31 -2.77 1.08
N ARG A 173 -13.01 -2.51 1.07
CA ARG A 173 -12.39 -1.18 1.19
C ARG A 173 -11.25 -1.01 0.19
N GLY A 174 -10.82 0.23 -0.02
CA GLY A 174 -9.73 0.56 -0.92
C GLY A 174 -9.98 0.05 -2.34
N LEU A 175 -9.00 -0.55 -2.97
CA LEU A 175 -9.12 -1.09 -4.34
C LEU A 175 -10.31 -2.05 -4.51
N ARG A 176 -10.68 -2.78 -3.45
CA ARG A 176 -11.78 -3.74 -3.52
C ARG A 176 -13.14 -3.11 -3.79
N ILE A 177 -13.31 -1.80 -3.56
CA ILE A 177 -14.52 -1.06 -3.94
C ILE A 177 -14.81 -1.18 -5.44
N ALA A 178 -13.76 -1.22 -6.27
CA ALA A 178 -13.90 -1.39 -7.72
C ALA A 178 -14.60 -2.70 -8.12
N ARG A 179 -14.62 -3.73 -7.27
CA ARG A 179 -15.37 -4.96 -7.51
C ARG A 179 -16.88 -4.75 -7.50
N ARG A 180 -17.37 -3.77 -6.72
CA ARG A 180 -18.80 -3.40 -6.64
C ARG A 180 -19.14 -2.23 -7.56
N SER A 181 -18.24 -1.28 -7.68
CA SER A 181 -18.44 -0.02 -8.39
C SER A 181 -17.23 0.30 -9.28
N PRO A 182 -17.00 -0.47 -10.37
CA PRO A 182 -15.83 -0.28 -11.24
C PRO A 182 -15.78 1.14 -11.84
N ALA A 183 -16.93 1.73 -12.13
CA ALA A 183 -17.01 3.09 -12.69
C ALA A 183 -16.36 4.17 -11.79
N LEU A 184 -16.28 3.96 -10.48
CA LEU A 184 -15.60 4.89 -9.57
C LEU A 184 -14.09 4.89 -9.84
N LEU A 185 -13.47 3.72 -9.95
CA LEU A 185 -12.04 3.61 -10.25
C LEU A 185 -11.74 4.12 -11.66
N ASP A 186 -12.53 3.73 -12.66
CA ASP A 186 -12.36 4.16 -14.06
C ASP A 186 -12.48 5.68 -14.19
N GLY A 187 -13.47 6.29 -13.53
CA GLY A 187 -13.66 7.73 -13.47
C GLY A 187 -12.46 8.43 -12.81
N GLN A 188 -11.98 7.89 -11.70
CA GLN A 188 -10.85 8.44 -10.98
C GLN A 188 -9.54 8.37 -11.77
N LEU A 189 -9.24 7.23 -12.41
CA LEU A 189 -8.04 7.07 -13.24
C LEU A 189 -8.06 8.01 -14.44
N ARG A 190 -9.22 8.19 -15.11
CA ARG A 190 -9.38 9.17 -16.18
C ARG A 190 -9.15 10.60 -15.68
N ALA A 191 -9.73 10.97 -14.55
CA ALA A 191 -9.54 12.30 -13.97
C ALA A 191 -8.07 12.58 -13.64
N LEU A 192 -7.36 11.57 -13.11
CA LEU A 192 -5.92 11.66 -12.82
C LEU A 192 -5.09 11.83 -14.10
N ALA A 193 -5.41 11.08 -15.16
CA ALA A 193 -4.71 11.19 -16.43
C ALA A 193 -4.88 12.59 -17.04
N ILE A 194 -6.09 13.13 -17.06
CA ILE A 194 -6.38 14.49 -17.54
C ILE A 194 -5.64 15.54 -16.70
N ALA A 195 -5.65 15.40 -15.37
CA ALA A 195 -4.96 16.32 -14.48
C ALA A 195 -3.43 16.25 -14.64
N ALA A 196 -2.88 15.06 -14.85
CA ALA A 196 -1.46 14.85 -15.07
C ALA A 196 -0.97 15.42 -16.40
N GLU A 197 -1.80 15.38 -17.45
CA GLU A 197 -1.50 15.98 -18.75
C GLU A 197 -1.52 17.51 -18.68
N ALA A 198 -2.41 18.08 -17.87
CA ALA A 198 -2.59 19.52 -17.74
C ALA A 198 -1.54 20.21 -16.87
N GLU A 199 -0.80 19.49 -16.05
CA GLU A 199 0.15 20.02 -15.07
C GLU A 199 1.57 19.47 -15.29
N SER A 200 2.57 20.20 -14.82
CA SER A 200 3.99 19.77 -14.98
C SER A 200 4.51 18.86 -13.86
N ALA A 201 3.70 18.52 -12.87
CA ALA A 201 4.07 17.59 -11.82
C ALA A 201 4.32 16.17 -12.38
N LEU A 202 5.25 15.45 -11.76
CA LEU A 202 5.50 14.03 -12.08
C LEU A 202 4.53 13.18 -11.27
N VAL A 203 3.46 12.73 -11.93
CA VAL A 203 2.38 12.00 -11.26
C VAL A 203 2.68 10.51 -11.21
N ASP A 204 2.68 9.97 -10.00
CA ASP A 204 2.65 8.54 -9.74
C ASP A 204 1.27 8.18 -9.15
N VAL A 205 0.67 7.09 -9.61
CA VAL A 205 -0.60 6.62 -9.06
C VAL A 205 -0.41 5.29 -8.32
N MET A 206 -1.08 5.13 -7.18
CA MET A 206 -1.03 3.86 -6.43
C MET A 206 -2.40 3.42 -5.92
N ALA A 207 -2.64 2.11 -5.92
CA ALA A 207 -3.82 1.50 -5.32
C ALA A 207 -3.62 1.22 -3.84
N PRO A 208 -4.62 1.51 -2.97
CA PRO A 208 -4.64 1.08 -1.58
C PRO A 208 -5.12 -0.37 -1.43
N MET A 209 -4.84 -1.01 -0.28
CA MET A 209 -5.38 -2.30 0.15
C MET A 209 -5.16 -3.47 -0.80
N VAL A 210 -4.08 -3.42 -1.57
CA VAL A 210 -3.68 -4.54 -2.44
C VAL A 210 -3.17 -5.70 -1.58
N ALA A 211 -3.63 -6.91 -1.89
CA ALA A 211 -3.26 -8.11 -1.15
C ALA A 211 -2.70 -9.23 -2.04
N THR A 212 -2.94 -9.18 -3.36
CA THR A 212 -2.49 -10.18 -4.33
C THR A 212 -1.78 -9.56 -5.51
N VAL A 213 -0.92 -10.32 -6.17
CA VAL A 213 -0.20 -9.88 -7.38
C VAL A 213 -1.17 -9.63 -8.54
N ASP A 214 -2.27 -10.38 -8.61
CA ASP A 214 -3.28 -10.17 -9.64
C ASP A 214 -4.01 -8.83 -9.45
N GLU A 215 -4.37 -8.46 -8.21
CA GLU A 215 -4.91 -7.13 -7.92
C GLU A 215 -3.94 -6.01 -8.35
N ALA A 216 -2.65 -6.17 -8.11
CA ALA A 216 -1.62 -5.22 -8.53
C ALA A 216 -1.51 -5.13 -10.05
N ARG A 217 -1.54 -6.28 -10.75
CA ARG A 217 -1.46 -6.37 -12.22
C ARG A 217 -2.66 -5.73 -12.88
N ASP A 218 -3.86 -6.04 -12.41
CA ASP A 218 -5.11 -5.52 -12.98
C ASP A 218 -5.21 -4.01 -12.79
N PHE A 219 -4.86 -3.51 -11.61
CA PHE A 219 -4.78 -2.07 -11.36
C PHE A 219 -3.74 -1.39 -12.27
N ALA A 220 -2.56 -1.97 -12.40
CA ALA A 220 -1.51 -1.41 -13.25
C ALA A 220 -1.93 -1.39 -14.73
N ALA A 221 -2.62 -2.42 -15.19
CA ALA A 221 -3.16 -2.47 -16.54
C ALA A 221 -4.21 -1.37 -16.76
N SER A 222 -5.15 -1.22 -15.82
CA SER A 222 -6.20 -0.18 -15.87
C SER A 222 -5.61 1.23 -15.88
N ALA A 223 -4.68 1.52 -14.99
CA ALA A 223 -4.03 2.83 -14.92
C ALA A 223 -3.22 3.16 -16.19
N ARG A 224 -2.47 2.19 -16.71
CA ARG A 224 -1.68 2.36 -17.93
C ARG A 224 -2.57 2.53 -19.18
N SER A 225 -3.75 1.91 -19.21
CA SER A 225 -4.70 2.02 -20.33
C SER A 225 -5.21 3.44 -20.55
N VAL A 226 -5.23 4.28 -19.53
CA VAL A 226 -5.64 5.69 -19.60
C VAL A 226 -4.46 6.67 -19.71
N GLY A 227 -3.21 6.15 -19.87
CA GLY A 227 -2.02 6.98 -20.09
C GLY A 227 -1.18 7.27 -18.84
N LEU A 228 -1.54 6.77 -17.65
CA LEU A 228 -0.71 6.89 -16.46
C LEU A 228 0.50 5.94 -16.57
N THR A 229 1.71 6.48 -16.55
CA THR A 229 2.94 5.71 -16.86
C THR A 229 3.69 5.22 -15.63
N SER A 230 3.50 5.82 -14.47
CA SER A 230 4.14 5.43 -13.22
C SER A 230 3.06 4.93 -12.26
N VAL A 231 3.04 3.61 -12.07
CA VAL A 231 1.98 2.92 -11.32
C VAL A 231 2.57 2.10 -10.20
N GLY A 232 2.05 2.26 -8.99
CA GLY A 232 2.47 1.54 -7.81
C GLY A 232 1.30 0.98 -7.01
N VAL A 233 1.64 0.35 -5.89
CA VAL A 233 0.65 -0.14 -4.92
C VAL A 233 1.07 0.23 -3.50
N MET A 234 0.09 0.36 -2.63
CA MET A 234 0.34 0.50 -1.21
C MET A 234 0.47 -0.89 -0.58
N ILE A 235 1.61 -1.13 0.04
CA ILE A 235 1.88 -2.34 0.81
C ILE A 235 1.41 -2.08 2.24
N GLU A 236 0.23 -2.54 2.56
CA GLU A 236 -0.41 -2.32 3.85
C GLU A 236 -1.13 -3.57 4.39
N THR A 237 -0.96 -4.69 3.69
CA THR A 237 -1.33 -6.03 4.16
C THR A 237 -0.07 -6.89 4.30
N PRO A 238 0.00 -7.82 5.28
CA PRO A 238 1.12 -8.76 5.40
C PRO A 238 1.32 -9.61 4.14
N SER A 239 0.24 -9.99 3.47
CA SER A 239 0.29 -10.72 2.19
C SER A 239 1.07 -9.95 1.13
N ALA A 240 0.76 -8.67 0.93
CA ALA A 240 1.46 -7.83 -0.04
C ALA A 240 2.94 -7.64 0.32
N ALA A 241 3.25 -7.51 1.62
CA ALA A 241 4.63 -7.37 2.07
C ALA A 241 5.47 -8.63 1.82
N LEU A 242 4.88 -9.82 2.00
CA LEU A 242 5.53 -11.11 1.72
C LEU A 242 5.72 -11.36 0.22
N LEU A 243 4.83 -10.81 -0.63
CA LEU A 243 4.86 -10.93 -2.09
C LEU A 243 5.44 -9.69 -2.78
N ALA A 244 6.22 -8.88 -2.05
CA ALA A 244 6.73 -7.60 -2.58
C ALA A 244 7.62 -7.78 -3.81
N SER A 245 8.38 -8.87 -3.90
CA SER A 245 9.20 -9.18 -5.07
C SER A 245 8.36 -9.38 -6.32
N GLU A 246 7.31 -10.19 -6.21
CA GLU A 246 6.38 -10.49 -7.30
C GLU A 246 5.53 -9.26 -7.68
N MET A 247 5.14 -8.45 -6.69
CA MET A 247 4.43 -7.20 -6.95
C MET A 247 5.29 -6.22 -7.74
N LEU A 248 6.57 -6.09 -7.40
CA LEU A 248 7.51 -5.22 -8.11
C LEU A 248 7.87 -5.72 -9.54
N GLU A 249 7.38 -6.88 -9.96
CA GLU A 249 7.43 -7.31 -11.38
C GLU A 249 6.36 -6.61 -12.23
N VAL A 250 5.27 -6.19 -11.62
CA VAL A 250 4.10 -5.66 -12.34
C VAL A 250 3.87 -4.18 -12.12
N VAL A 251 4.49 -3.58 -11.07
CA VAL A 251 4.39 -2.15 -10.75
C VAL A 251 5.76 -1.46 -10.74
N ASP A 252 5.77 -0.13 -10.82
CA ASP A 252 6.99 0.69 -10.94
C ASP A 252 7.55 1.13 -9.57
N PHE A 253 6.75 1.09 -8.50
CA PHE A 253 7.13 1.43 -7.13
C PHE A 253 6.14 0.84 -6.13
N VAL A 254 6.52 0.84 -4.85
CA VAL A 254 5.62 0.53 -3.75
C VAL A 254 5.72 1.59 -2.64
N SER A 255 4.64 1.74 -1.87
CA SER A 255 4.61 2.60 -0.68
C SER A 255 4.03 1.83 0.50
N LEU A 256 4.75 1.78 1.60
CA LEU A 256 4.34 1.09 2.82
C LEU A 256 3.35 1.94 3.61
N GLY A 257 2.12 1.44 3.79
CA GLY A 257 1.08 2.00 4.65
C GLY A 257 1.21 1.44 6.06
N THR A 258 2.15 1.96 6.85
CA THR A 258 2.57 1.34 8.12
C THR A 258 1.48 1.22 9.17
N ASN A 259 0.47 2.07 9.15
CA ASN A 259 -0.62 2.01 10.12
C ASN A 259 -1.52 0.78 9.88
N ASP A 260 -1.97 0.59 8.64
CA ASP A 260 -2.78 -0.56 8.26
C ASP A 260 -1.93 -1.84 8.26
N LEU A 261 -0.66 -1.76 7.84
CA LEU A 261 0.27 -2.90 7.94
C LEU A 261 0.43 -3.37 9.40
N ALA A 262 0.58 -2.46 10.36
CA ALA A 262 0.63 -2.81 11.79
C ALA A 262 -0.70 -3.42 12.25
N GLN A 263 -1.83 -2.79 11.94
CA GLN A 263 -3.16 -3.28 12.28
C GLN A 263 -3.38 -4.73 11.83
N TYR A 264 -3.07 -5.05 10.58
CA TYR A 264 -3.27 -6.41 10.04
C TYR A 264 -2.21 -7.41 10.50
N THR A 265 -0.98 -6.97 10.74
CA THR A 265 0.09 -7.84 11.23
C THR A 265 -0.15 -8.27 12.68
N LEU A 266 -0.60 -7.33 13.52
CA LEU A 266 -0.84 -7.56 14.94
C LEU A 266 -2.30 -7.91 15.26
N ALA A 267 -3.19 -7.94 14.25
CA ALA A 267 -4.63 -8.14 14.42
C ALA A 267 -5.25 -7.20 15.48
N ALA A 268 -4.80 -5.94 15.48
CA ALA A 268 -5.17 -4.94 16.48
C ALA A 268 -5.80 -3.72 15.82
N ASP A 269 -7.05 -3.40 16.19
CA ASP A 269 -7.69 -2.18 15.70
C ASP A 269 -6.97 -0.95 16.24
N ARG A 270 -6.42 -0.15 15.31
CA ARG A 270 -5.67 1.08 15.64
C ARG A 270 -6.52 2.19 16.27
N GLN A 271 -7.85 2.07 16.21
CA GLN A 271 -8.76 3.04 16.82
C GLN A 271 -9.06 2.72 18.29
N LEU A 272 -8.77 1.50 18.74
CA LEU A 272 -8.92 1.08 20.11
C LEU A 272 -7.69 1.48 20.94
N ALA A 273 -7.86 2.45 21.82
CA ALA A 273 -6.78 2.95 22.68
C ALA A 273 -6.16 1.84 23.56
N GLU A 274 -6.95 0.86 23.96
CA GLU A 274 -6.55 -0.31 24.76
C GLU A 274 -5.52 -1.19 24.03
N LEU A 275 -5.47 -1.13 22.69
CA LEU A 275 -4.52 -1.87 21.86
C LEU A 275 -3.39 -0.97 21.31
N GLY A 276 -3.23 0.23 21.85
CA GLY A 276 -2.29 1.22 21.34
C GLY A 276 -0.83 0.73 21.32
N GLU A 277 -0.44 -0.11 22.26
CA GLU A 277 0.90 -0.71 22.32
C GLU A 277 1.19 -1.67 21.14
N LEU A 278 0.16 -2.36 20.63
CA LEU A 278 0.28 -3.23 19.46
C LEU A 278 0.45 -2.42 18.17
N ASN A 279 0.01 -1.18 18.14
CA ASN A 279 0.14 -0.28 16.99
C ASN A 279 1.45 0.55 17.01
N ASP A 280 2.37 0.22 17.90
CA ASP A 280 3.69 0.83 17.98
C ASP A 280 4.47 0.58 16.66
N PRO A 281 4.98 1.64 15.97
CA PRO A 281 5.71 1.49 14.72
C PRO A 281 7.05 0.74 14.85
N TRP A 282 7.53 0.50 16.08
CA TRP A 282 8.72 -0.27 16.37
C TRP A 282 8.47 -1.77 16.56
N GLN A 283 7.25 -2.24 16.36
CA GLN A 283 6.95 -3.68 16.46
C GLN A 283 7.84 -4.50 15.52
N PRO A 284 8.59 -5.51 16.04
CA PRO A 284 9.56 -6.26 15.24
C PRO A 284 8.95 -6.98 14.04
N ALA A 285 7.72 -7.48 14.16
CA ALA A 285 7.02 -8.11 13.05
C ALA A 285 6.81 -7.13 11.87
N VAL A 286 6.39 -5.89 12.18
CA VAL A 286 6.19 -4.84 11.17
C VAL A 286 7.52 -4.44 10.54
N LEU A 287 8.57 -4.24 11.34
CA LEU A 287 9.89 -3.86 10.86
C LEU A 287 10.53 -4.94 9.97
N ARG A 288 10.28 -6.22 10.26
CA ARG A 288 10.71 -7.34 9.40
C ARG A 288 9.99 -7.34 8.06
N LEU A 289 8.68 -7.07 8.04
CA LEU A 289 7.92 -6.93 6.79
C LEU A 289 8.41 -5.74 5.98
N ILE A 290 8.63 -4.58 6.61
CA ILE A 290 9.24 -3.41 5.95
C ILE A 290 10.60 -3.78 5.34
N GLY A 291 11.43 -4.52 6.09
CA GLY A 291 12.73 -4.98 5.61
C GLY A 291 12.63 -5.91 4.40
N ALA A 292 11.67 -6.84 4.39
CA ALA A 292 11.44 -7.73 3.25
C ALA A 292 11.04 -6.93 1.98
N VAL A 293 10.17 -5.92 2.13
CA VAL A 293 9.80 -5.03 1.03
C VAL A 293 10.98 -4.19 0.55
N GLY A 294 11.79 -3.66 1.48
CA GLY A 294 12.98 -2.89 1.12
C GLY A 294 14.05 -3.73 0.44
N ASP A 295 14.22 -5.00 0.85
CA ASP A 295 15.13 -5.96 0.20
C ASP A 295 14.67 -6.26 -1.25
N ALA A 296 13.36 -6.45 -1.47
CA ALA A 296 12.77 -6.65 -2.78
C ALA A 296 12.98 -5.41 -3.69
N GLY A 297 12.77 -4.20 -3.14
CA GLY A 297 13.01 -2.96 -3.87
C GLY A 297 14.47 -2.78 -4.27
N ARG A 298 15.41 -3.04 -3.35
CA ARG A 298 16.86 -2.99 -3.64
C ARG A 298 17.28 -3.99 -4.73
N ALA A 299 16.75 -5.20 -4.67
CA ALA A 299 17.08 -6.24 -5.66
C ALA A 299 16.67 -5.86 -7.08
N ARG A 300 15.68 -4.99 -7.23
CA ARG A 300 15.13 -4.57 -8.54
C ARG A 300 15.46 -3.11 -8.90
N ASP A 301 16.16 -2.38 -8.04
CA ASP A 301 16.42 -0.94 -8.17
C ASP A 301 15.12 -0.14 -8.33
N LEU A 302 14.07 -0.52 -7.58
CA LEU A 302 12.76 0.12 -7.61
C LEU A 302 12.47 0.87 -6.30
N PRO A 303 11.77 2.02 -6.37
CA PRO A 303 11.49 2.84 -5.21
C PRO A 303 10.57 2.17 -4.20
N VAL A 304 10.93 2.27 -2.91
CA VAL A 304 10.13 1.87 -1.77
C VAL A 304 9.89 3.09 -0.88
N GLY A 305 8.65 3.59 -0.87
CA GLY A 305 8.25 4.67 0.02
C GLY A 305 7.69 4.14 1.35
N VAL A 306 7.71 4.98 2.38
CA VAL A 306 6.93 4.79 3.61
C VAL A 306 6.03 5.98 3.81
N CYS A 307 4.76 5.72 4.03
CA CYS A 307 3.79 6.68 4.54
C CYS A 307 3.17 6.11 5.82
N GLY A 308 2.60 6.94 6.62
CA GLY A 308 2.13 6.52 7.93
C GLY A 308 2.91 7.21 9.05
N GLU A 309 2.61 6.85 10.30
CA GLU A 309 3.22 7.52 11.48
C GLU A 309 4.69 7.18 11.62
N ALA A 310 5.09 5.99 11.22
CA ALA A 310 6.47 5.54 11.20
C ALA A 310 7.41 6.49 10.43
N ALA A 311 6.94 7.07 9.31
CA ALA A 311 7.74 7.98 8.51
C ALA A 311 8.06 9.31 9.22
N ALA A 312 7.27 9.68 10.23
CA ALA A 312 7.42 10.95 10.98
C ALA A 312 8.24 10.81 12.28
N ASP A 313 8.68 9.60 12.62
CA ASP A 313 9.51 9.33 13.78
C ASP A 313 10.99 9.55 13.43
N PRO A 314 11.66 10.59 14.00
CA PRO A 314 13.06 10.87 13.68
C PRO A 314 14.02 9.77 14.17
N ALA A 315 13.67 9.01 15.23
CA ALA A 315 14.50 7.91 15.71
C ALA A 315 14.39 6.66 14.80
N LEU A 316 13.20 6.45 14.20
CA LEU A 316 12.95 5.31 13.31
C LEU A 316 13.42 5.57 11.88
N ALA A 317 13.48 6.82 11.44
CA ALA A 317 13.84 7.18 10.06
C ALA A 317 15.18 6.59 9.59
N PRO A 318 16.29 6.62 10.36
CA PRO A 318 17.53 5.95 9.99
C PRO A 318 17.39 4.44 9.82
N VAL A 319 16.58 3.79 10.66
CA VAL A 319 16.30 2.35 10.58
C VAL A 319 15.54 2.04 9.29
N LEU A 320 14.51 2.82 8.96
CA LEU A 320 13.74 2.66 7.72
C LEU A 320 14.64 2.78 6.48
N VAL A 321 15.53 3.77 6.45
CA VAL A 321 16.53 3.92 5.37
C VAL A 321 17.43 2.68 5.31
N GLY A 322 17.92 2.19 6.44
CA GLY A 322 18.73 0.98 6.51
C GLY A 322 17.98 -0.28 6.06
N LEU A 323 16.68 -0.35 6.29
CA LEU A 323 15.80 -1.41 5.79
C LEU A 323 15.52 -1.34 4.27
N GLY A 324 15.96 -0.29 3.57
CA GLY A 324 15.83 -0.16 2.12
C GLY A 324 14.75 0.82 1.66
N VAL A 325 14.19 1.59 2.56
CA VAL A 325 13.25 2.65 2.22
C VAL A 325 13.98 3.79 1.51
N THR A 326 13.43 4.24 0.37
CA THR A 326 14.01 5.28 -0.47
C THR A 326 13.34 6.64 -0.30
N SER A 327 12.13 6.69 0.29
CA SER A 327 11.43 7.95 0.54
C SER A 327 10.53 7.85 1.79
N LEU A 328 10.38 8.97 2.49
CA LEU A 328 9.57 9.09 3.70
C LEU A 328 8.52 10.18 3.50
N SER A 329 7.25 9.83 3.61
CA SER A 329 6.12 10.75 3.50
C SER A 329 5.56 11.08 4.87
N MET A 330 5.57 12.37 5.22
CA MET A 330 5.17 12.84 6.54
C MET A 330 4.51 14.22 6.47
N THR A 331 3.94 14.66 7.58
CA THR A 331 3.44 16.04 7.68
C THR A 331 4.57 17.06 7.60
N PRO A 332 4.33 18.29 7.09
CA PRO A 332 5.36 19.32 7.00
C PRO A 332 6.07 19.61 8.33
N ARG A 333 5.35 19.53 9.45
CA ARG A 333 5.90 19.75 10.80
C ARG A 333 6.99 18.76 11.22
N ALA A 334 6.98 17.55 10.67
CA ALA A 334 7.96 16.51 10.98
C ALA A 334 9.23 16.60 10.12
N LEU A 335 9.17 17.26 8.96
CA LEU A 335 10.27 17.31 7.98
C LEU A 335 11.61 17.73 8.59
N GLY A 336 11.66 18.82 9.32
CA GLY A 336 12.91 19.34 9.89
C GLY A 336 13.55 18.37 10.87
N ARG A 337 12.77 17.74 11.75
CA ARG A 337 13.30 16.81 12.75
C ARG A 337 13.80 15.51 12.12
N VAL A 338 13.05 14.97 11.16
CA VAL A 338 13.47 13.74 10.45
C VAL A 338 14.69 14.01 9.58
N ALA A 339 14.74 15.17 8.91
CA ALA A 339 15.91 15.55 8.14
C ALA A 339 17.17 15.67 9.01
N ALA A 340 17.07 16.37 10.14
CA ALA A 340 18.20 16.50 11.06
C ALA A 340 18.69 15.14 11.59
N ALA A 341 17.77 14.22 11.90
CA ALA A 341 18.14 12.87 12.33
C ALA A 341 18.88 12.08 11.22
N LEU A 342 18.48 12.23 9.96
CA LEU A 342 19.14 11.58 8.83
C LEU A 342 20.47 12.24 8.46
N GLU A 343 20.59 13.55 8.61
CA GLU A 343 21.84 14.28 8.39
C GLU A 343 22.93 13.94 9.43
N ALA A 344 22.53 13.51 10.63
CA ALA A 344 23.42 13.15 11.72
C ALA A 344 24.05 11.75 11.57
N VAL A 345 23.60 10.95 10.63
CA VAL A 345 24.04 9.55 10.48
C VAL A 345 24.49 9.22 9.06
N THR A 346 25.35 8.21 8.95
CA THR A 346 25.80 7.66 7.68
C THR A 346 24.90 6.52 7.22
N GLU A 347 24.93 6.23 5.93
CA GLU A 347 24.22 5.06 5.37
C GLU A 347 24.68 3.74 6.02
N ALA A 348 25.97 3.62 6.34
CA ALA A 348 26.50 2.45 7.04
C ALA A 348 25.89 2.29 8.44
N GLN A 349 25.72 3.38 9.18
CA GLN A 349 25.04 3.34 10.48
C GLN A 349 23.56 3.00 10.34
N CYS A 350 22.88 3.53 9.31
CA CYS A 350 21.49 3.15 9.02
C CYS A 350 21.36 1.63 8.78
N ARG A 351 22.22 1.05 7.96
CA ARG A 351 22.24 -0.38 7.69
C ARG A 351 22.54 -1.20 8.95
N ALA A 352 23.53 -0.79 9.75
CA ALA A 352 23.85 -1.46 10.99
C ALA A 352 22.71 -1.42 12.00
N ALA A 353 22.01 -0.27 12.11
CA ALA A 353 20.82 -0.15 12.96
C ALA A 353 19.68 -1.04 12.47
N ALA A 354 19.43 -1.12 11.17
CA ALA A 354 18.44 -2.02 10.59
C ALA A 354 18.73 -3.48 10.89
N GLU A 355 19.98 -3.93 10.76
CA GLU A 355 20.39 -5.30 11.09
C GLU A 355 20.26 -5.61 12.59
N ALA A 356 20.55 -4.65 13.46
CA ALA A 356 20.36 -4.81 14.90
C ALA A 356 18.86 -4.96 15.24
N VAL A 357 18.00 -4.12 14.65
CA VAL A 357 16.56 -4.13 14.88
C VAL A 357 15.88 -5.40 14.36
N ARG A 358 16.34 -5.97 13.25
CA ARG A 358 15.82 -7.25 12.73
C ARG A 358 15.91 -8.40 13.72
N LYS A 359 16.84 -8.34 14.69
CA LYS A 359 17.07 -9.35 15.73
C LYS A 359 16.24 -9.14 16.99
N ALA A 360 15.61 -7.97 17.14
CA ALA A 360 14.81 -7.64 18.29
C ALA A 360 13.57 -8.54 18.43
N ALA A 361 13.18 -8.80 19.67
CA ALA A 361 11.97 -9.55 19.99
C ALA A 361 10.81 -8.67 20.41
N THR A 362 11.09 -7.47 20.95
CA THR A 362 10.10 -6.49 21.40
C THR A 362 10.34 -5.12 20.79
N ALA A 363 9.33 -4.24 20.80
CA ALA A 363 9.48 -2.87 20.36
C ALA A 363 10.51 -2.08 21.21
N ALA A 364 10.60 -2.37 22.50
CA ALA A 364 11.58 -1.78 23.39
C ALA A 364 13.01 -2.20 23.02
N ASP A 365 13.24 -3.51 22.75
CA ASP A 365 14.53 -4.02 22.29
C ASP A 365 14.93 -3.41 20.94
N ALA A 366 13.98 -3.26 20.04
CA ALA A 366 14.21 -2.63 18.73
C ALA A 366 14.69 -1.18 18.88
N ARG A 367 14.05 -0.38 19.75
CA ARG A 367 14.49 0.98 20.06
C ARG A 367 15.88 1.01 20.69
N ALA A 368 16.12 0.16 21.69
CA ALA A 368 17.40 0.09 22.37
C ALA A 368 18.54 -0.33 21.40
N ALA A 369 18.30 -1.31 20.55
CA ALA A 369 19.25 -1.76 19.54
C ALA A 369 19.60 -0.67 18.52
N ALA A 370 18.59 0.06 18.04
CA ALA A 370 18.81 1.19 17.13
C ALA A 370 19.60 2.31 17.82
N ALA A 371 19.20 2.70 19.03
CA ALA A 371 19.85 3.76 19.79
C ALA A 371 21.34 3.46 20.06
N ALA A 372 21.67 2.20 20.39
CA ALA A 372 23.05 1.77 20.64
C ALA A 372 23.96 1.93 19.40
N VAL A 373 23.41 1.73 18.19
CA VAL A 373 24.16 1.86 16.92
C VAL A 373 24.26 3.31 16.47
N LEU A 374 23.19 4.10 16.68
CA LEU A 374 23.05 5.46 16.19
C LEU A 374 23.58 6.52 17.17
N ALA A 375 23.98 6.14 18.38
CA ALA A 375 24.57 7.04 19.34
C ALA A 375 25.78 7.80 18.76
N PRO A 376 25.93 9.11 19.00
CA PRO A 376 27.12 9.83 18.62
C PRO A 376 28.35 9.16 19.24
N ARG A 377 29.39 8.94 18.44
CA ARG A 377 30.68 8.47 18.94
C ARG A 377 31.53 9.61 19.42
#